data_9d84ba68cb59cc1e0533b28b0c3c2676
#
_entry.id   9d84ba68cb59cc1e0533b28b0c3c2676
#
_cell.length_a   1.000
_cell.length_b   1.000
_cell.length_c   1.000
_cell.angle_alpha   90.00
_cell.angle_beta   90.00
_cell.angle_gamma   90.00
#
_symmetry.space_group_name_H-M   'P 1'
#
loop_
_entity.id
_entity.type
_entity.pdbx_description
1 polymer ?
#
loop_
_entity_poly.entity_id
_entity_poly.type
_entity_poly.pdbx_seq_one_letter_code
_entity_poly.pdbx_strand_id
1 'polypeptide(L)'
;MAAEPEPAVAALSALIAELPEELRRQALTHSSWTERRADSFERLAFLGDSVLGLSVASAVYERFPDVAAGGLTKTHNQAVSGVSVAEVGQQLGVPEMLRGAEPEGVMGAIPVEILLEGGRPLPEATEALIGACHIAFGFERTATAVTEAFTGRIDHAAETRIDFKSALQELLARRGARVSYEVVAATGPPHRRTFEVVAIVDSERVGEGEGRSKKAAEQVAAEQALERLGG
;
A
#
# COMPACT_ATOMS: atom_id res chain seq x y z
N MET A 1 -27.75 7.64 8.46
CA MET A 1 -27.81 7.10 7.10
C MET A 1 -26.36 6.84 6.72
N ALA A 2 -25.92 5.57 6.73
CA ALA A 2 -24.56 5.23 6.33
C ALA A 2 -24.39 5.62 4.85
N ALA A 3 -23.26 6.24 4.53
CA ALA A 3 -22.92 6.51 3.14
C ALA A 3 -22.81 5.17 2.39
N GLU A 4 -23.27 5.13 1.14
CA GLU A 4 -23.02 3.95 0.31
C GLU A 4 -21.51 3.78 0.13
N PRO A 5 -20.99 2.54 0.26
CA PRO A 5 -19.56 2.28 0.09
C PRO A 5 -19.12 2.68 -1.32
N GLU A 6 -17.90 3.18 -1.42
CA GLU A 6 -17.30 3.49 -2.72
C GLU A 6 -17.31 2.23 -3.61
N PRO A 7 -17.54 2.35 -4.93
CA PRO A 7 -17.64 1.20 -5.84
C PRO A 7 -16.48 0.21 -5.72
N ALA A 8 -15.27 0.71 -5.50
CA ALA A 8 -14.07 -0.10 -5.40
C ALA A 8 -14.06 -1.07 -4.19
N VAL A 9 -14.71 -0.73 -3.09
CA VAL A 9 -14.75 -1.56 -1.87
C VAL A 9 -16.08 -2.29 -1.68
N ALA A 10 -17.03 -2.14 -2.61
CA ALA A 10 -18.40 -2.66 -2.46
C ALA A 10 -18.45 -4.19 -2.24
N ALA A 11 -17.67 -4.96 -2.99
CA ALA A 11 -17.65 -6.42 -2.86
C ALA A 11 -17.11 -6.85 -1.49
N LEU A 12 -16.02 -6.23 -1.00
CA LEU A 12 -15.47 -6.54 0.31
C LEU A 12 -16.39 -6.08 1.44
N SER A 13 -17.02 -4.91 1.29
CA SER A 13 -18.05 -4.42 2.23
C SER A 13 -19.23 -5.36 2.35
N ALA A 14 -19.70 -5.94 1.22
CA ALA A 14 -20.77 -6.93 1.23
C ALA A 14 -20.35 -8.21 1.98
N LEU A 15 -19.15 -8.72 1.77
CA LEU A 15 -18.63 -9.87 2.52
C LEU A 15 -18.54 -9.59 4.02
N ILE A 16 -18.06 -8.41 4.41
CA ILE A 16 -17.98 -8.00 5.82
C ILE A 16 -19.39 -7.95 6.45
N ALA A 17 -20.38 -7.47 5.71
CA ALA A 17 -21.76 -7.43 6.18
C ALA A 17 -22.38 -8.84 6.37
N GLU A 18 -21.96 -9.84 5.57
CA GLU A 18 -22.39 -11.24 5.67
C GLU A 18 -21.61 -12.05 6.74
N LEU A 19 -20.59 -11.47 7.39
CA LEU A 19 -19.80 -12.20 8.40
C LEU A 19 -20.67 -12.72 9.55
N PRO A 20 -20.42 -13.96 10.04
CA PRO A 20 -20.95 -14.42 11.30
C PRO A 20 -20.60 -13.42 12.42
N GLU A 21 -21.57 -13.11 13.27
CA GLU A 21 -21.44 -12.07 14.30
C GLU A 21 -20.22 -12.28 15.20
N GLU A 22 -19.91 -13.51 15.55
CA GLU A 22 -18.76 -13.84 16.40
C GLU A 22 -17.43 -13.51 15.72
N LEU A 23 -17.26 -13.82 14.43
CA LEU A 23 -16.05 -13.48 13.67
C LEU A 23 -15.94 -11.97 13.47
N ARG A 24 -17.04 -11.30 13.17
CA ARG A 24 -17.07 -9.85 13.04
C ARG A 24 -16.72 -9.17 14.35
N ARG A 25 -17.28 -9.61 15.48
CA ARG A 25 -16.96 -9.11 16.81
C ARG A 25 -15.47 -9.30 17.13
N GLN A 26 -14.91 -10.49 16.91
CA GLN A 26 -13.49 -10.73 17.14
C GLN A 26 -12.61 -9.84 16.26
N ALA A 27 -12.93 -9.67 14.97
CA ALA A 27 -12.19 -8.84 14.04
C ALA A 27 -12.18 -7.34 14.39
N LEU A 28 -13.11 -6.90 15.24
CA LEU A 28 -13.22 -5.53 15.72
C LEU A 28 -12.84 -5.36 17.20
N THR A 29 -12.39 -6.42 17.88
CA THR A 29 -12.01 -6.36 19.31
C THR A 29 -10.51 -6.09 19.45
N HIS A 30 -10.16 -4.88 19.93
CA HIS A 30 -8.76 -4.55 20.27
C HIS A 30 -8.27 -5.36 21.47
N SER A 31 -6.96 -5.63 21.55
CA SER A 31 -6.37 -6.46 22.61
C SER A 31 -6.54 -5.88 24.03
N SER A 32 -6.71 -4.56 24.18
CA SER A 32 -7.04 -3.94 25.47
C SER A 32 -8.51 -4.08 25.88
N TRP A 33 -9.37 -4.59 25.00
CA TRP A 33 -10.81 -4.74 25.20
C TRP A 33 -11.22 -6.15 25.63
N THR A 34 -10.26 -7.06 25.78
CA THR A 34 -10.49 -8.45 26.14
C THR A 34 -9.46 -8.94 27.15
N GLU A 35 -9.84 -9.89 28.00
CA GLU A 35 -8.94 -10.50 28.97
C GLU A 35 -7.87 -11.38 28.31
N ARG A 36 -8.25 -12.07 27.26
CA ARG A 36 -7.34 -12.97 26.53
C ARG A 36 -6.98 -12.35 25.18
N ARG A 37 -5.71 -12.03 25.02
CA ARG A 37 -5.17 -11.46 23.78
C ARG A 37 -5.52 -12.29 22.54
N ALA A 38 -5.65 -13.61 22.68
CA ALA A 38 -6.03 -14.52 21.59
C ALA A 38 -7.48 -14.30 21.09
N ASP A 39 -8.33 -13.66 21.87
CA ASP A 39 -9.72 -13.36 21.53
C ASP A 39 -9.87 -11.96 20.86
N SER A 40 -8.75 -11.23 20.72
CA SER A 40 -8.69 -9.97 19.97
C SER A 40 -8.53 -10.19 18.46
N PHE A 41 -8.53 -9.12 17.73
CA PHE A 41 -8.35 -9.12 16.28
C PHE A 41 -6.97 -9.59 15.81
N GLU A 42 -5.94 -9.60 16.67
CA GLU A 42 -4.56 -9.84 16.26
C GLU A 42 -4.33 -11.16 15.51
N ARG A 43 -5.01 -12.24 15.91
CA ARG A 43 -4.90 -13.53 15.21
C ARG A 43 -5.55 -13.52 13.84
N LEU A 44 -6.68 -12.81 13.71
CA LEU A 44 -7.36 -12.63 12.44
C LEU A 44 -6.56 -11.70 11.52
N ALA A 45 -5.94 -10.64 12.06
CA ALA A 45 -5.05 -9.75 11.33
C ALA A 45 -3.85 -10.49 10.76
N PHE A 46 -3.18 -11.34 11.55
CA PHE A 46 -2.08 -12.20 11.07
C PHE A 46 -2.50 -13.06 9.85
N LEU A 47 -3.69 -13.66 9.90
CA LEU A 47 -4.20 -14.45 8.78
C LEU A 47 -4.59 -13.54 7.60
N GLY A 48 -5.24 -12.43 7.87
CA GLY A 48 -5.71 -11.48 6.87
C GLY A 48 -4.58 -10.81 6.10
N ASP A 49 -3.47 -10.46 6.74
CA ASP A 49 -2.25 -9.97 6.09
C ASP A 49 -1.73 -10.97 5.04
N SER A 50 -1.71 -12.25 5.40
CA SER A 50 -1.29 -13.32 4.47
C SER A 50 -2.27 -13.49 3.30
N VAL A 51 -3.58 -13.40 3.55
CA VAL A 51 -4.62 -13.48 2.51
C VAL A 51 -4.55 -12.26 1.59
N LEU A 52 -4.43 -11.05 2.14
CA LEU A 52 -4.23 -9.81 1.41
C LEU A 52 -2.98 -9.90 0.54
N GLY A 53 -1.85 -10.28 1.14
CA GLY A 53 -0.57 -10.40 0.46
C GLY A 53 -0.64 -11.34 -0.73
N LEU A 54 -1.22 -12.55 -0.56
CA LEU A 54 -1.34 -13.52 -1.65
C LEU A 54 -2.31 -13.03 -2.74
N SER A 55 -3.46 -12.44 -2.37
CA SER A 55 -4.44 -11.92 -3.32
C SER A 55 -3.85 -10.83 -4.21
N VAL A 56 -3.16 -9.85 -3.61
CA VAL A 56 -2.51 -8.77 -4.33
C VAL A 56 -1.30 -9.27 -5.14
N ALA A 57 -0.51 -10.20 -4.60
CA ALA A 57 0.62 -10.79 -5.33
C ALA A 57 0.16 -11.52 -6.60
N SER A 58 -0.92 -12.28 -6.51
CA SER A 58 -1.51 -12.99 -7.66
C SER A 58 -1.99 -11.98 -8.72
N ALA A 59 -2.73 -10.95 -8.31
CA ALA A 59 -3.23 -9.91 -9.21
C ALA A 59 -2.08 -9.13 -9.89
N VAL A 60 -1.04 -8.78 -9.15
CA VAL A 60 0.16 -8.09 -9.67
C VAL A 60 0.91 -8.99 -10.67
N TYR A 61 1.07 -10.28 -10.35
CA TYR A 61 1.73 -11.24 -11.22
C TYR A 61 1.00 -11.42 -12.57
N GLU A 62 -0.31 -11.59 -12.53
CA GLU A 62 -1.13 -11.76 -13.74
C GLU A 62 -1.19 -10.49 -14.60
N ARG A 63 -1.30 -9.34 -13.95
CA ARG A 63 -1.51 -8.05 -14.62
C ARG A 63 -0.24 -7.49 -15.28
N PHE A 64 0.94 -7.85 -14.77
CA PHE A 64 2.22 -7.31 -15.24
C PHE A 64 3.20 -8.40 -15.71
N PRO A 65 2.88 -9.17 -16.76
CA PRO A 65 3.67 -10.34 -17.19
C PRO A 65 5.10 -10.00 -17.63
N ASP A 66 5.33 -8.79 -18.12
CA ASP A 66 6.65 -8.36 -18.64
C ASP A 66 7.52 -7.72 -17.56
N VAL A 67 7.03 -7.65 -16.30
CA VAL A 67 7.74 -6.99 -15.22
C VAL A 67 8.59 -7.98 -14.45
N ALA A 68 9.89 -7.67 -14.32
CA ALA A 68 10.82 -8.47 -13.53
C ALA A 68 10.43 -8.53 -12.04
N ALA A 69 10.84 -9.61 -11.35
CA ALA A 69 10.48 -9.89 -9.96
C ALA A 69 10.69 -8.71 -8.99
N GLY A 70 11.77 -7.93 -9.15
CA GLY A 70 12.01 -6.74 -8.33
C GLY A 70 10.95 -5.66 -8.49
N GLY A 71 10.42 -5.48 -9.71
CA GLY A 71 9.32 -4.56 -9.99
C GLY A 71 8.00 -5.07 -9.40
N LEU A 72 7.68 -6.35 -9.54
CA LEU A 72 6.50 -6.97 -8.93
C LEU A 72 6.53 -6.81 -7.41
N THR A 73 7.69 -7.07 -6.76
CA THR A 73 7.87 -6.90 -5.32
C THR A 73 7.64 -5.45 -4.88
N LYS A 74 8.16 -4.46 -5.62
CA LYS A 74 7.94 -3.04 -5.29
C LYS A 74 6.46 -2.66 -5.38
N THR A 75 5.78 -3.05 -6.47
CA THR A 75 4.34 -2.81 -6.66
C THR A 75 3.53 -3.45 -5.55
N HIS A 76 3.77 -4.72 -5.26
CA HIS A 76 3.11 -5.45 -4.19
C HIS A 76 3.29 -4.75 -2.83
N ASN A 77 4.53 -4.53 -2.40
CA ASN A 77 4.81 -3.94 -1.08
C ASN A 77 4.20 -2.54 -0.90
N GLN A 78 4.12 -1.76 -1.96
CA GLN A 78 3.46 -0.45 -1.92
C GLN A 78 1.93 -0.60 -1.86
N ALA A 79 1.34 -1.50 -2.64
CA ALA A 79 -0.10 -1.73 -2.68
C ALA A 79 -0.65 -2.27 -1.35
N VAL A 80 0.11 -3.12 -0.64
CA VAL A 80 -0.28 -3.68 0.67
C VAL A 80 0.39 -2.96 1.85
N SER A 81 0.93 -1.76 1.65
CA SER A 81 1.51 -0.98 2.75
C SER A 81 0.47 -0.64 3.81
N GLY A 82 0.89 -0.49 5.08
CA GLY A 82 -0.03 -0.11 6.16
C GLY A 82 -0.82 1.17 5.86
N VAL A 83 -0.25 2.11 5.09
CA VAL A 83 -0.96 3.31 4.61
C VAL A 83 -2.08 2.91 3.64
N SER A 84 -1.80 2.08 2.65
CA SER A 84 -2.80 1.61 1.68
C SER A 84 -3.92 0.81 2.36
N VAL A 85 -3.56 -0.06 3.32
CA VAL A 85 -4.54 -0.84 4.10
C VAL A 85 -5.42 0.08 4.95
N ALA A 86 -4.83 1.09 5.60
CA ALA A 86 -5.58 2.08 6.37
C ALA A 86 -6.56 2.88 5.49
N GLU A 87 -6.14 3.27 4.29
CA GLU A 87 -7.00 4.00 3.34
C GLU A 87 -8.18 3.15 2.87
N VAL A 88 -7.96 1.86 2.57
CA VAL A 88 -9.06 0.91 2.26
C VAL A 88 -9.95 0.72 3.48
N GLY A 89 -9.39 0.62 4.70
CA GLY A 89 -10.15 0.56 5.94
C GLY A 89 -11.05 1.77 6.17
N GLN A 90 -10.58 2.98 5.83
CA GLN A 90 -11.41 4.19 5.84
C GLN A 90 -12.58 4.10 4.88
N GLN A 91 -12.34 3.66 3.64
CA GLN A 91 -13.39 3.50 2.63
C GLN A 91 -14.42 2.44 3.02
N LEU A 92 -14.01 1.41 3.74
CA LEU A 92 -14.89 0.36 4.29
C LEU A 92 -15.68 0.82 5.52
N GLY A 93 -15.38 1.99 6.12
CA GLY A 93 -16.00 2.45 7.36
C GLY A 93 -15.53 1.71 8.60
N VAL A 94 -14.32 1.14 8.60
CA VAL A 94 -13.75 0.41 9.75
C VAL A 94 -13.67 1.27 11.01
N PRO A 95 -13.36 2.59 10.96
CA PRO A 95 -13.41 3.44 12.16
C PRO A 95 -14.77 3.44 12.85
N GLU A 96 -15.87 3.54 12.09
CA GLU A 96 -17.22 3.50 12.62
C GLU A 96 -17.58 2.13 13.20
N MET A 97 -17.10 1.05 12.55
CA MET A 97 -17.27 -0.31 13.08
C MET A 97 -16.53 -0.49 14.42
N LEU A 98 -15.30 0.04 14.54
CA LEU A 98 -14.54 0.00 15.79
C LEU A 98 -15.22 0.82 16.91
N ARG A 99 -15.76 2.01 16.59
CA ARG A 99 -16.56 2.81 17.55
C ARG A 99 -17.76 2.04 18.08
N GLY A 100 -18.45 1.32 17.18
CA GLY A 100 -19.59 0.48 17.52
C GLY A 100 -19.22 -0.77 18.32
N ALA A 101 -17.95 -1.18 18.30
CA ALA A 101 -17.45 -2.36 19.01
C ALA A 101 -16.77 -2.02 20.36
N GLU A 102 -16.57 -0.73 20.69
CA GLU A 102 -15.95 -0.30 21.93
C GLU A 102 -16.74 -0.79 23.14
N PRO A 103 -16.13 -1.53 24.08
CA PRO A 103 -16.85 -2.09 25.21
C PRO A 103 -17.06 -1.04 26.29
N GLU A 104 -18.23 -1.06 26.94
CA GLU A 104 -18.51 -0.25 28.11
C GLU A 104 -17.94 -0.90 29.39
N GLY A 105 -17.32 -0.09 30.24
CA GLY A 105 -16.94 -0.49 31.62
C GLY A 105 -15.78 -1.47 31.75
N VAL A 106 -15.02 -1.75 30.70
CA VAL A 106 -13.81 -2.60 30.75
C VAL A 106 -12.65 -1.80 31.31
N MET A 107 -12.14 -2.21 32.49
CA MET A 107 -11.03 -1.54 33.17
C MET A 107 -9.73 -1.70 32.32
N GLY A 108 -9.09 -0.59 31.99
CA GLY A 108 -7.86 -0.57 31.20
C GLY A 108 -8.08 -0.62 29.68
N ALA A 109 -9.33 -0.62 29.23
CA ALA A 109 -9.63 -0.47 27.80
C ALA A 109 -9.11 0.89 27.30
N ILE A 110 -8.38 0.86 26.18
CA ILE A 110 -7.93 2.08 25.49
C ILE A 110 -9.13 2.59 24.68
N PRO A 111 -9.54 3.87 24.86
CA PRO A 111 -10.62 4.46 24.06
C PRO A 111 -10.35 4.37 22.57
N VAL A 112 -11.39 4.11 21.78
CA VAL A 112 -11.27 3.93 20.33
C VAL A 112 -10.65 5.13 19.63
N GLU A 113 -10.92 6.35 20.06
CA GLU A 113 -10.34 7.56 19.47
C GLU A 113 -8.81 7.61 19.64
N ILE A 114 -8.29 7.18 20.79
CA ILE A 114 -6.84 7.07 21.02
C ILE A 114 -6.25 5.96 20.13
N LEU A 115 -6.95 4.85 19.94
CA LEU A 115 -6.52 3.78 19.03
C LEU A 115 -6.43 4.28 17.60
N LEU A 116 -7.43 5.02 17.13
CA LEU A 116 -7.47 5.57 15.78
C LEU A 116 -6.40 6.64 15.53
N GLU A 117 -6.11 7.50 16.53
CA GLU A 117 -5.01 8.47 16.48
C GLU A 117 -3.64 7.79 16.39
N GLY A 118 -3.47 6.63 17.01
CA GLY A 118 -2.24 5.83 16.99
C GLY A 118 -1.88 5.23 15.62
N GLY A 119 -2.82 5.21 14.69
CA GLY A 119 -2.65 4.81 13.28
C GLY A 119 -2.49 3.32 13.00
N ARG A 120 -2.00 2.51 13.94
CA ARG A 120 -1.80 1.05 13.77
C ARG A 120 -3.07 0.21 13.85
N PRO A 121 -4.02 0.48 14.75
CA PRO A 121 -5.22 -0.36 14.90
C PRO A 121 -6.13 -0.39 13.67
N LEU A 122 -6.15 0.66 12.87
CA LEU A 122 -7.00 0.70 11.67
C LEU A 122 -6.56 -0.30 10.59
N PRO A 123 -5.28 -0.34 10.13
CA PRO A 123 -4.86 -1.40 9.21
C PRO A 123 -4.99 -2.80 9.83
N GLU A 124 -4.64 -3.00 11.11
CA GLU A 124 -4.75 -4.30 11.78
C GLU A 124 -6.22 -4.80 11.83
N ALA A 125 -7.19 -3.93 12.13
CA ALA A 125 -8.61 -4.29 12.10
C ALA A 125 -9.11 -4.57 10.66
N THR A 126 -8.60 -3.85 9.67
CA THR A 126 -8.92 -4.09 8.25
C THR A 126 -8.41 -5.45 7.81
N GLU A 127 -7.17 -5.80 8.14
CA GLU A 127 -6.60 -7.13 7.92
C GLU A 127 -7.41 -8.20 8.67
N ALA A 128 -7.81 -7.95 9.91
CA ALA A 128 -8.62 -8.88 10.68
C ALA A 128 -9.98 -9.17 10.04
N LEU A 129 -10.63 -8.16 9.47
CA LEU A 129 -11.86 -8.35 8.69
C LEU A 129 -11.63 -9.19 7.44
N ILE A 130 -10.52 -9.01 6.73
CA ILE A 130 -10.12 -9.85 5.59
C ILE A 130 -9.89 -11.29 6.07
N GLY A 131 -9.19 -11.49 7.18
CA GLY A 131 -8.99 -12.81 7.77
C GLY A 131 -10.30 -13.50 8.19
N ALA A 132 -11.23 -12.74 8.76
CA ALA A 132 -12.56 -13.23 9.10
C ALA A 132 -13.36 -13.64 7.84
N CYS A 133 -13.32 -12.84 6.77
CA CYS A 133 -13.93 -13.19 5.48
C CYS A 133 -13.34 -14.48 4.93
N HIS A 134 -12.02 -14.66 5.00
CA HIS A 134 -11.37 -15.89 4.57
C HIS A 134 -11.85 -17.12 5.34
N ILE A 135 -12.00 -17.02 6.66
CA ILE A 135 -12.51 -18.13 7.48
C ILE A 135 -13.97 -18.44 7.13
N ALA A 136 -14.80 -17.42 6.92
CA ALA A 136 -16.23 -17.59 6.68
C ALA A 136 -16.53 -18.05 5.24
N PHE A 137 -15.81 -17.56 4.23
CA PHE A 137 -16.20 -17.70 2.81
C PHE A 137 -15.14 -18.38 1.94
N GLY A 138 -13.96 -18.71 2.49
CA GLY A 138 -12.85 -19.30 1.75
C GLY A 138 -12.02 -18.29 0.97
N PHE A 139 -10.89 -18.80 0.41
CA PHE A 139 -9.89 -17.95 -0.24
C PHE A 139 -10.42 -17.29 -1.51
N GLU A 140 -10.99 -18.05 -2.44
CA GLU A 140 -11.37 -17.56 -3.77
C GLU A 140 -12.32 -16.35 -3.70
N ARG A 141 -13.38 -16.47 -2.89
CA ARG A 141 -14.38 -15.41 -2.73
C ARG A 141 -13.78 -14.16 -2.07
N THR A 142 -12.94 -14.38 -1.06
CA THR A 142 -12.25 -13.28 -0.35
C THR A 142 -11.22 -12.62 -1.23
N ALA A 143 -10.38 -13.38 -1.95
CA ALA A 143 -9.35 -12.87 -2.82
C ALA A 143 -9.90 -11.98 -3.94
N THR A 144 -11.03 -12.38 -4.55
CA THR A 144 -11.71 -11.56 -5.55
C THR A 144 -12.10 -10.20 -4.99
N ALA A 145 -12.78 -10.17 -3.84
CA ALA A 145 -13.24 -8.94 -3.21
C ALA A 145 -12.06 -8.04 -2.73
N VAL A 146 -11.00 -8.65 -2.21
CA VAL A 146 -9.76 -7.96 -1.82
C VAL A 146 -9.07 -7.35 -3.03
N THR A 147 -8.92 -8.10 -4.12
CA THR A 147 -8.29 -7.61 -5.35
C THR A 147 -9.04 -6.41 -5.93
N GLU A 148 -10.37 -6.44 -5.94
CA GLU A 148 -11.19 -5.31 -6.36
C GLU A 148 -10.96 -4.09 -5.46
N ALA A 149 -10.98 -4.26 -4.14
CA ALA A 149 -10.77 -3.18 -3.17
C ALA A 149 -9.38 -2.54 -3.27
N PHE A 150 -8.37 -3.31 -3.65
CA PHE A 150 -6.98 -2.83 -3.77
C PHE A 150 -6.56 -2.47 -5.19
N THR A 151 -7.45 -2.57 -6.19
CA THR A 151 -7.12 -2.27 -7.59
C THR A 151 -6.51 -0.88 -7.76
N GLY A 152 -7.12 0.17 -7.19
CA GLY A 152 -6.59 1.53 -7.26
C GLY A 152 -5.21 1.69 -6.60
N ARG A 153 -4.90 0.89 -5.56
CA ARG A 153 -3.58 0.87 -4.90
C ARG A 153 -2.54 0.16 -5.75
N ILE A 154 -2.93 -0.91 -6.44
CA ILE A 154 -2.09 -1.61 -7.41
C ILE A 154 -1.76 -0.69 -8.58
N ASP A 155 -2.74 0.05 -9.12
CA ASP A 155 -2.54 1.00 -10.21
C ASP A 155 -1.58 2.11 -9.83
N HIS A 156 -1.82 2.77 -8.72
CA HIS A 156 -0.94 3.81 -8.20
C HIS A 156 0.49 3.29 -7.93
N ALA A 157 0.61 2.10 -7.35
CA ALA A 157 1.91 1.48 -7.12
C ALA A 157 2.62 1.12 -8.43
N ALA A 158 1.90 0.72 -9.46
CA ALA A 158 2.46 0.42 -10.77
C ALA A 158 2.95 1.69 -11.50
N GLU A 159 2.20 2.80 -11.42
CA GLU A 159 2.58 4.09 -11.98
C GLU A 159 3.83 4.65 -11.29
N THR A 160 3.88 4.58 -9.96
CA THR A 160 5.02 5.09 -9.17
C THR A 160 6.22 4.14 -9.15
N ARG A 161 6.08 2.93 -9.68
CA ARG A 161 7.11 1.90 -9.74
C ARG A 161 8.21 2.21 -10.75
N ILE A 162 7.92 2.97 -11.80
CA ILE A 162 8.86 3.17 -12.91
C ILE A 162 10.19 3.66 -12.33
N ASP A 163 11.13 2.72 -12.24
CA ASP A 163 12.50 3.00 -11.85
C ASP A 163 13.26 3.42 -13.11
N PHE A 164 13.02 4.66 -13.51
CA PHE A 164 13.65 5.25 -14.69
C PHE A 164 15.18 5.12 -14.65
N LYS A 165 15.78 5.14 -13.44
CA LYS A 165 17.21 4.93 -13.27
C LYS A 165 17.64 3.53 -13.67
N SER A 166 16.92 2.49 -13.24
CA SER A 166 17.18 1.10 -13.62
C SER A 166 16.93 0.89 -15.11
N ALA A 167 15.83 1.41 -15.65
CA ALA A 167 15.53 1.32 -17.07
C ALA A 167 16.60 2.00 -17.94
N LEU A 168 17.08 3.19 -17.54
CA LEU A 168 18.15 3.87 -18.23
C LEU A 168 19.48 3.10 -18.15
N GLN A 169 19.80 2.51 -17.00
CA GLN A 169 20.97 1.67 -16.84
C GLN A 169 20.93 0.44 -17.75
N GLU A 170 19.79 -0.24 -17.85
CA GLU A 170 19.60 -1.39 -18.74
C GLU A 170 19.74 -1.00 -20.22
N LEU A 171 19.13 0.12 -20.64
CA LEU A 171 19.25 0.63 -22.00
C LEU A 171 20.72 0.93 -22.34
N LEU A 172 21.42 1.60 -21.45
CA LEU A 172 22.83 2.00 -21.64
C LEU A 172 23.78 0.81 -21.57
N ALA A 173 23.52 -0.17 -20.71
CA ALA A 173 24.32 -1.40 -20.62
C ALA A 173 24.33 -2.17 -21.96
N ARG A 174 23.21 -2.22 -22.69
CA ARG A 174 23.12 -2.81 -24.04
C ARG A 174 23.96 -2.04 -25.07
N ARG A 175 24.25 -0.75 -24.80
CA ARG A 175 25.08 0.13 -25.67
C ARG A 175 26.53 0.27 -25.18
N GLY A 176 26.90 -0.45 -24.10
CA GLY A 176 28.24 -0.37 -23.49
C GLY A 176 28.52 0.95 -22.76
N ALA A 177 27.49 1.77 -22.53
CA ALA A 177 27.59 3.06 -21.86
C ALA A 177 27.12 2.99 -20.39
N ARG A 178 27.41 4.04 -19.60
CA ARG A 178 26.99 4.16 -18.21
C ARG A 178 26.46 5.57 -17.94
N VAL A 179 25.44 5.65 -17.08
CA VAL A 179 24.93 6.93 -16.58
C VAL A 179 25.57 7.27 -15.22
N SER A 180 25.90 8.54 -15.02
CA SER A 180 26.19 9.15 -13.72
C SER A 180 25.19 10.27 -13.42
N TYR A 181 25.00 10.59 -12.13
CA TYR A 181 24.09 11.63 -11.71
C TYR A 181 24.84 12.65 -10.87
N GLU A 182 24.69 13.94 -11.21
CA GLU A 182 25.31 15.04 -10.47
C GLU A 182 24.25 15.99 -9.93
N VAL A 183 24.35 16.34 -8.64
CA VAL A 183 23.53 17.38 -8.03
C VAL A 183 24.11 18.73 -8.43
N VAL A 184 23.40 19.48 -9.26
CA VAL A 184 23.84 20.81 -9.74
C VAL A 184 23.37 21.94 -8.85
N ALA A 185 22.24 21.77 -8.14
CA ALA A 185 21.75 22.73 -7.16
C ALA A 185 20.97 22.05 -6.02
N ALA A 186 20.95 22.74 -4.88
CA ALA A 186 20.10 22.36 -3.74
C ALA A 186 19.57 23.65 -3.11
N THR A 187 18.29 23.93 -3.28
CA THR A 187 17.61 25.16 -2.89
C THR A 187 16.57 24.93 -1.79
N GLY A 188 16.19 26.00 -1.10
CA GLY A 188 15.15 25.97 -0.05
C GLY A 188 15.66 25.60 1.35
N PRO A 189 14.82 25.83 2.39
CA PRO A 189 15.13 25.51 3.78
C PRO A 189 15.19 23.99 4.02
N PRO A 190 15.84 23.50 5.10
CA PRO A 190 16.07 22.07 5.34
C PRO A 190 14.82 21.19 5.23
N HIS A 191 13.65 21.68 5.67
CA HIS A 191 12.38 20.96 5.66
C HIS A 191 11.59 21.07 4.33
N ARG A 192 12.08 21.89 3.36
CA ARG A 192 11.52 22.07 2.02
C ARG A 192 12.60 22.16 0.96
N ARG A 193 13.68 21.42 1.14
CA ARG A 193 14.81 21.42 0.20
C ARG A 193 14.41 20.78 -1.12
N THR A 194 14.76 21.43 -2.22
CA THR A 194 14.63 20.93 -3.57
C THR A 194 16.02 20.69 -4.15
N PHE A 195 16.20 19.55 -4.80
CA PHE A 195 17.45 19.16 -5.45
C PHE A 195 17.27 19.20 -6.96
N GLU A 196 18.24 19.78 -7.67
CA GLU A 196 18.34 19.68 -9.11
C GLU A 196 19.47 18.72 -9.46
N VAL A 197 19.18 17.75 -10.33
CA VAL A 197 20.10 16.69 -10.73
C VAL A 197 20.17 16.61 -12.23
N VAL A 198 21.36 16.35 -12.78
CA VAL A 198 21.56 16.04 -14.19
C VAL A 198 22.01 14.60 -14.34
N ALA A 199 21.48 13.90 -15.36
CA ALA A 199 21.96 12.61 -15.83
C ALA A 199 23.01 12.83 -16.94
N ILE A 200 24.16 12.17 -16.80
CA ILE A 200 25.31 12.32 -17.70
C ILE A 200 25.69 10.96 -18.28
N VAL A 201 25.79 10.87 -19.58
CA VAL A 201 26.27 9.70 -20.31
C VAL A 201 27.41 10.15 -21.26
N ASP A 202 28.55 9.49 -21.20
CA ASP A 202 29.72 9.81 -22.01
C ASP A 202 30.10 11.31 -21.99
N SER A 203 29.99 11.93 -20.80
CA SER A 203 30.25 13.36 -20.55
C SER A 203 29.20 14.33 -21.14
N GLU A 204 28.13 13.85 -21.72
CA GLU A 204 27.03 14.67 -22.20
C GLU A 204 25.86 14.66 -21.21
N ARG A 205 25.22 15.83 -21.01
CA ARG A 205 23.98 15.93 -20.25
C ARG A 205 22.83 15.41 -21.10
N VAL A 206 22.22 14.31 -20.64
CA VAL A 206 21.14 13.63 -21.36
C VAL A 206 19.77 13.81 -20.71
N GLY A 207 19.72 14.26 -19.45
CA GLY A 207 18.48 14.54 -18.74
C GLY A 207 18.68 15.41 -17.52
N GLU A 208 17.64 16.11 -17.11
CA GLU A 208 17.61 17.01 -15.94
C GLU A 208 16.37 16.71 -15.12
N GLY A 209 16.46 16.80 -13.79
CA GLY A 209 15.35 16.51 -12.91
C GLY A 209 15.39 17.29 -11.61
N GLU A 210 14.23 17.65 -11.11
CA GLU A 210 14.03 18.34 -9.86
C GLU A 210 13.22 17.45 -8.90
N GLY A 211 13.55 17.46 -7.60
CA GLY A 211 12.82 16.67 -6.63
C GLY A 211 13.12 17.05 -5.19
N ARG A 212 12.22 16.65 -4.28
CA ARG A 212 12.36 16.90 -2.83
C ARG A 212 13.41 16.02 -2.15
N SER A 213 13.99 15.08 -2.87
CA SER A 213 15.16 14.31 -2.46
C SER A 213 16.08 14.10 -3.67
N LYS A 214 17.37 13.84 -3.42
CA LYS A 214 18.32 13.50 -4.50
C LYS A 214 17.77 12.34 -5.36
N LYS A 215 17.26 11.28 -4.70
CA LYS A 215 16.70 10.10 -5.38
C LYS A 215 15.50 10.46 -6.27
N ALA A 216 14.61 11.34 -5.81
CA ALA A 216 13.46 11.78 -6.61
C ALA A 216 13.91 12.60 -7.84
N ALA A 217 14.87 13.53 -7.65
CA ALA A 217 15.43 14.31 -8.75
C ALA A 217 16.18 13.42 -9.78
N GLU A 218 16.93 12.42 -9.30
CA GLU A 218 17.61 11.43 -10.16
C GLU A 218 16.62 10.61 -11.00
N GLN A 219 15.45 10.26 -10.46
CA GLN A 219 14.42 9.54 -11.21
C GLN A 219 13.85 10.39 -12.34
N VAL A 220 13.55 11.68 -12.08
CA VAL A 220 13.08 12.61 -13.11
C VAL A 220 14.14 12.85 -14.19
N ALA A 221 15.40 13.00 -13.79
CA ALA A 221 16.51 13.13 -14.75
C ALA A 221 16.68 11.87 -15.62
N ALA A 222 16.48 10.68 -15.03
CA ALA A 222 16.53 9.40 -15.76
C ALA A 222 15.38 9.25 -16.73
N GLU A 223 14.16 9.67 -16.36
CA GLU A 223 12.99 9.67 -17.23
C GLU A 223 13.24 10.51 -18.49
N GLN A 224 13.67 11.75 -18.33
CA GLN A 224 13.98 12.65 -19.44
C GLN A 224 15.11 12.08 -20.33
N ALA A 225 16.14 11.47 -19.70
CA ALA A 225 17.21 10.81 -20.45
C ALA A 225 16.70 9.62 -21.28
N LEU A 226 15.75 8.82 -20.74
CA LEU A 226 15.15 7.70 -21.48
C LEU A 226 14.35 8.19 -22.67
N GLU A 227 13.54 9.23 -22.53
CA GLU A 227 12.81 9.84 -23.64
C GLU A 227 13.74 10.32 -24.75
N ARG A 228 14.85 10.97 -24.38
CA ARG A 228 15.84 11.48 -25.33
C ARG A 228 16.63 10.38 -26.04
N LEU A 229 16.98 9.30 -25.35
CA LEU A 229 17.85 8.23 -25.86
C LEU A 229 17.08 7.02 -26.40
N GLY A 230 15.80 6.88 -26.05
CA GLY A 230 14.95 5.77 -26.43
C GLY A 230 14.12 6.01 -27.69
N GLY A 231 14.11 7.26 -28.25
CA GLY A 231 13.44 7.66 -29.48
C GLY A 231 14.16 7.24 -30.77
#